data_3fc9abbfb062efd7fab3c369ea87b622
#
_entry.id   3fc9abbfb062efd7fab3c369ea87b622
#
_cell.length_a   1.000
_cell.length_b   1.000
_cell.length_c   1.000
_cell.angle_alpha   90.00
_cell.angle_beta   90.00
_cell.angle_gamma   90.00
#
_symmetry.space_group_name_H-M   'P 1'
#
loop_
_entity.id
_entity.type
_entity.pdbx_description
1 polymer ?
#
loop_
_entity_poly.entity_id
_entity_poly.type
_entity_poly.pdbx_seq_one_letter_code
_entity_poly.pdbx_strand_id
1 'polypeptide(L)'
;MKIAIIGAGLTGLRAANELKEYAKVRVFEKNEIGGLLSSFCNGYYIEKYYHHLFRKDSELLETIKRFGLNSKLVWKTVKVGFAINGSIYSLSTPIDILRYPHMSFRDKLDLAIFTIRSRKLEYENFDDIPVISALKDRFGDRLLEKFFMPMLKAKFGENADKVSFAWLLARVAIRSNRRLRGEEIGYLRHGFHQLIEKMAENLEIVHANCEIKLEGKWSVNGEDFDAVIFTGPIPELGELAFKFRLPRIKYQSSVCALASLKNSISDIYWINVEKATFGAIIEHTNFMPFEDYGENLVYLASYSTPEGWLFNQADSETAKLFLRDLKRFNVREGDVRWIRIFKAKYSSPIYETGFLKKITPYRIHDGFYIAGMTSKPNYPERSMNGSLKAGREVAECLKKDFGFE
;
A
#
# COMPACT_ATOMS: atom_id res chain seq x y z
N MET A 1 -15.85 -30.05 -5.13
CA MET A 1 -15.85 -28.72 -5.71
C MET A 1 -14.43 -28.29 -6.02
N LYS A 2 -14.21 -27.57 -7.13
CA LYS A 2 -12.91 -27.13 -7.62
C LYS A 2 -12.93 -25.59 -7.78
N ILE A 3 -12.01 -24.89 -7.12
CA ILE A 3 -11.97 -23.44 -7.08
C ILE A 3 -10.64 -22.94 -7.65
N ALA A 4 -10.70 -22.02 -8.60
CA ALA A 4 -9.53 -21.26 -9.05
C ALA A 4 -9.45 -19.93 -8.31
N ILE A 5 -8.25 -19.59 -7.84
CA ILE A 5 -7.95 -18.26 -7.26
C ILE A 5 -6.88 -17.61 -8.11
N ILE A 6 -7.19 -16.44 -8.67
CA ILE A 6 -6.28 -15.71 -9.56
C ILE A 6 -5.59 -14.61 -8.78
N GLY A 7 -4.29 -14.78 -8.56
CA GLY A 7 -3.41 -13.92 -7.78
C GLY A 7 -3.02 -14.52 -6.43
N ALA A 8 -1.71 -14.67 -6.18
CA ALA A 8 -1.12 -15.13 -4.92
C ALA A 8 -0.60 -13.98 -4.05
N GLY A 9 -1.30 -12.83 -4.07
CA GLY A 9 -1.12 -11.76 -3.08
C GLY A 9 -1.83 -12.10 -1.77
N LEU A 10 -1.78 -11.19 -0.77
CA LEU A 10 -2.41 -11.40 0.55
C LEU A 10 -3.89 -11.81 0.46
N THR A 11 -4.66 -11.17 -0.45
CA THR A 11 -6.09 -11.48 -0.63
C THR A 11 -6.30 -12.91 -1.12
N GLY A 12 -5.58 -13.31 -2.18
CA GLY A 12 -5.74 -14.65 -2.75
C GLY A 12 -5.23 -15.75 -1.84
N LEU A 13 -4.06 -15.57 -1.22
CA LEU A 13 -3.53 -16.52 -0.24
C LEU A 13 -4.44 -16.66 0.99
N ARG A 14 -5.06 -15.55 1.46
CA ARG A 14 -6.02 -15.62 2.55
C ARG A 14 -7.27 -16.40 2.14
N ALA A 15 -7.85 -16.09 0.97
CA ALA A 15 -9.01 -16.81 0.45
C ALA A 15 -8.73 -18.31 0.27
N ALA A 16 -7.55 -18.66 -0.27
CA ALA A 16 -7.12 -20.04 -0.42
C ALA A 16 -7.07 -20.79 0.93
N ASN A 17 -6.48 -20.17 1.94
CA ASN A 17 -6.39 -20.76 3.29
C ASN A 17 -7.74 -20.88 4.01
N GLU A 18 -8.74 -20.09 3.63
CA GLU A 18 -10.11 -20.22 4.16
C GLU A 18 -10.93 -21.30 3.43
N LEU A 19 -10.54 -21.68 2.22
CA LEU A 19 -11.33 -22.57 1.35
C LEU A 19 -10.73 -23.96 1.18
N LYS A 20 -9.43 -24.16 1.44
CA LYS A 20 -8.72 -25.42 1.17
C LYS A 20 -9.26 -26.64 1.91
N GLU A 21 -9.91 -26.45 3.05
CA GLU A 21 -10.54 -27.55 3.83
C GLU A 21 -11.93 -27.93 3.29
N TYR A 22 -12.52 -27.10 2.42
CA TYR A 22 -13.87 -27.28 1.87
C TYR A 22 -13.87 -27.69 0.40
N ALA A 23 -12.81 -27.37 -0.33
CA ALA A 23 -12.74 -27.57 -1.77
C ALA A 23 -11.30 -27.82 -2.24
N LYS A 24 -11.16 -28.40 -3.42
CA LYS A 24 -9.86 -28.43 -4.12
C LYS A 24 -9.56 -27.04 -4.65
N VAL A 25 -8.64 -26.33 -4.01
CA VAL A 25 -8.23 -24.97 -4.38
C VAL A 25 -6.95 -25.01 -5.19
N ARG A 26 -6.92 -24.29 -6.31
CA ARG A 26 -5.73 -24.02 -7.10
C ARG A 26 -5.53 -22.51 -7.23
N VAL A 27 -4.35 -22.02 -6.88
CA VAL A 27 -3.97 -20.62 -6.98
C VAL A 27 -3.11 -20.41 -8.22
N PHE A 28 -3.43 -19.41 -9.01
CA PHE A 28 -2.64 -19.02 -10.18
C PHE A 28 -1.96 -17.69 -9.94
N GLU A 29 -0.67 -17.60 -10.21
CA GLU A 29 0.12 -16.38 -10.08
C GLU A 29 1.02 -16.20 -11.30
N LYS A 30 0.95 -15.02 -11.92
CA LYS A 30 1.75 -14.73 -13.12
C LYS A 30 3.20 -14.37 -12.81
N ASN A 31 3.44 -13.86 -11.59
CA ASN A 31 4.76 -13.37 -11.15
C ASN A 31 5.19 -14.14 -9.89
N GLU A 32 5.87 -13.44 -8.99
CA GLU A 32 6.24 -13.97 -7.67
C GLU A 32 5.05 -13.91 -6.69
N ILE A 33 4.97 -14.89 -5.80
CA ILE A 33 3.99 -14.87 -4.71
C ILE A 33 4.18 -13.63 -3.80
N GLY A 34 3.09 -13.20 -3.16
CA GLY A 34 3.09 -12.04 -2.28
C GLY A 34 2.58 -10.75 -2.95
N GLY A 35 2.60 -10.64 -4.27
CA GLY A 35 2.15 -9.47 -5.01
C GLY A 35 2.90 -8.21 -4.57
N LEU A 36 2.20 -7.18 -4.03
CA LEU A 36 2.86 -5.97 -3.54
C LEU A 36 3.69 -6.17 -2.26
N LEU A 37 3.56 -7.32 -1.60
CA LEU A 37 4.39 -7.72 -0.45
C LEU A 37 5.54 -8.66 -0.85
N SER A 38 5.79 -8.84 -2.14
CA SER A 38 6.91 -9.63 -2.63
C SER A 38 8.25 -9.04 -2.17
N SER A 39 9.23 -9.90 -1.95
CA SER A 39 10.51 -9.53 -1.35
C SER A 39 11.68 -9.63 -2.34
N PHE A 40 12.69 -8.84 -2.08
CA PHE A 40 14.02 -8.92 -2.70
C PHE A 40 14.96 -9.69 -1.77
N CYS A 41 15.79 -10.55 -2.32
CA CYS A 41 16.79 -11.32 -1.58
C CYS A 41 18.21 -10.84 -1.93
N ASN A 42 18.99 -10.51 -0.90
CA ASN A 42 20.39 -10.11 -1.03
C ASN A 42 21.19 -10.59 0.20
N GLY A 43 21.20 -11.91 0.46
CA GLY A 43 21.70 -12.47 1.70
C GLY A 43 20.76 -12.29 2.90
N TYR A 44 19.78 -11.45 2.77
CA TYR A 44 18.63 -11.23 3.66
C TYR A 44 17.39 -10.94 2.80
N TYR A 45 16.20 -11.06 3.38
CA TYR A 45 14.95 -10.69 2.72
C TYR A 45 14.48 -9.32 3.15
N ILE A 46 13.99 -8.54 2.19
CA ILE A 46 13.34 -7.25 2.42
C ILE A 46 12.29 -7.02 1.32
N GLU A 47 11.17 -6.40 1.62
CA GLU A 47 10.12 -6.15 0.63
C GLU A 47 10.60 -5.22 -0.48
N LYS A 48 10.12 -5.44 -1.70
CA LYS A 48 10.39 -4.56 -2.86
C LYS A 48 9.81 -3.16 -2.68
N TYR A 49 8.77 -3.05 -1.86
CA TYR A 49 8.09 -1.81 -1.50
C TYR A 49 8.01 -1.73 0.02
N TYR A 50 8.24 -0.56 0.59
CA TYR A 50 8.20 -0.37 2.04
C TYR A 50 6.86 -0.75 2.64
N HIS A 51 6.87 -1.51 3.72
CA HIS A 51 5.69 -1.93 4.47
C HIS A 51 5.93 -1.81 5.98
N HIS A 52 4.87 -1.51 6.70
CA HIS A 52 4.78 -1.56 8.16
C HIS A 52 3.33 -1.77 8.55
N LEU A 53 3.07 -2.09 9.80
CA LEU A 53 1.72 -2.32 10.32
C LEU A 53 1.44 -1.43 11.54
N PHE A 54 0.16 -1.26 11.85
CA PHE A 54 -0.32 -0.49 12.99
C PHE A 54 -1.01 -1.40 14.01
N ARG A 55 -1.11 -0.93 15.26
CA ARG A 55 -1.83 -1.67 16.33
C ARG A 55 -3.31 -1.96 16.00
N LYS A 56 -3.90 -1.19 15.10
CA LYS A 56 -5.28 -1.33 14.66
C LYS A 56 -5.47 -2.36 13.53
N ASP A 57 -4.40 -2.90 12.97
CA ASP A 57 -4.44 -3.87 11.88
C ASP A 57 -4.79 -5.28 12.42
N SER A 58 -5.99 -5.42 13.00
CA SER A 58 -6.44 -6.61 13.72
C SER A 58 -6.39 -7.87 12.86
N GLU A 59 -6.87 -7.83 11.62
CA GLU A 59 -6.87 -8.97 10.69
C GLU A 59 -5.44 -9.43 10.36
N LEU A 60 -4.51 -8.47 10.17
CA LEU A 60 -3.10 -8.78 9.93
C LEU A 60 -2.44 -9.38 11.16
N LEU A 61 -2.68 -8.80 12.34
CA LEU A 61 -2.14 -9.32 13.61
C LEU A 61 -2.65 -10.73 13.93
N GLU A 62 -3.93 -10.98 13.68
CA GLU A 62 -4.52 -12.30 13.83
C GLU A 62 -3.91 -13.31 12.85
N THR A 63 -3.71 -12.89 11.59
CA THR A 63 -3.07 -13.72 10.58
C THR A 63 -1.62 -14.05 10.96
N ILE A 64 -0.84 -13.08 11.41
CA ILE A 64 0.53 -13.28 11.90
C ILE A 64 0.54 -14.31 13.06
N LYS A 65 -0.41 -14.19 13.99
CA LYS A 65 -0.57 -15.13 15.10
C LYS A 65 -0.97 -16.53 14.64
N ARG A 66 -1.94 -16.64 13.73
CA ARG A 66 -2.41 -17.91 13.13
C ARG A 66 -1.29 -18.70 12.48
N PHE A 67 -0.35 -18.02 11.83
CA PHE A 67 0.80 -18.63 11.15
C PHE A 67 2.06 -18.75 12.05
N GLY A 68 1.91 -18.54 13.37
CA GLY A 68 2.99 -18.78 14.35
C GLY A 68 4.13 -17.75 14.33
N LEU A 69 3.91 -16.57 13.75
CA LEU A 69 4.95 -15.53 13.57
C LEU A 69 4.90 -14.43 14.63
N ASN A 70 4.06 -14.56 15.65
CA ASN A 70 3.85 -13.52 16.66
C ASN A 70 5.13 -13.15 17.43
N SER A 71 6.03 -14.09 17.69
CA SER A 71 7.32 -13.86 18.36
C SER A 71 8.31 -13.03 17.54
N LYS A 72 8.08 -12.92 16.22
CA LYS A 72 8.90 -12.12 15.29
C LYS A 72 8.37 -10.69 15.12
N LEU A 73 7.24 -10.36 15.73
CA LEU A 73 6.61 -9.06 15.64
C LEU A 73 7.34 -8.05 16.55
N VAL A 74 7.92 -7.03 15.94
CA VAL A 74 8.63 -5.95 16.61
C VAL A 74 7.84 -4.66 16.50
N TRP A 75 7.75 -3.92 17.62
CA TRP A 75 7.13 -2.59 17.67
C TRP A 75 8.17 -1.55 18.02
N LYS A 76 8.22 -0.46 17.25
CA LYS A 76 9.16 0.63 17.48
C LYS A 76 8.48 1.97 17.26
N THR A 77 8.82 2.93 18.10
CA THR A 77 8.46 4.34 17.89
C THR A 77 9.44 4.94 16.90
N VAL A 78 8.94 5.47 15.79
CA VAL A 78 9.73 6.05 14.72
C VAL A 78 9.47 7.53 14.56
N LYS A 79 10.44 8.23 13.98
CA LYS A 79 10.30 9.64 13.62
C LYS A 79 9.78 9.77 12.19
N VAL A 80 8.96 10.80 11.97
CA VAL A 80 8.44 11.20 10.66
C VAL A 80 8.85 12.64 10.42
N GLY A 81 9.23 12.98 9.20
CA GLY A 81 9.72 14.31 8.86
C GLY A 81 9.26 14.80 7.49
N PHE A 82 9.70 16.01 7.19
CA PHE A 82 9.48 16.68 5.92
C PHE A 82 10.79 17.34 5.46
N ALA A 83 11.11 17.19 4.20
CA ALA A 83 12.29 17.80 3.59
C ALA A 83 11.88 18.92 2.64
N ILE A 84 12.39 20.11 2.89
CA ILE A 84 12.19 21.31 2.08
C ILE A 84 13.56 21.87 1.70
N ASN A 85 13.80 22.07 0.41
CA ASN A 85 15.05 22.62 -0.11
C ASN A 85 16.32 21.92 0.44
N GLY A 86 16.26 20.60 0.67
CA GLY A 86 17.38 19.80 1.19
C GLY A 86 17.51 19.79 2.71
N SER A 87 16.79 20.64 3.43
CA SER A 87 16.75 20.62 4.90
C SER A 87 15.66 19.69 5.41
N ILE A 88 16.00 18.82 6.36
CA ILE A 88 15.08 17.83 6.96
C ILE A 88 14.56 18.35 8.30
N TYR A 89 13.25 18.35 8.47
CA TYR A 89 12.55 18.78 9.68
C TYR A 89 11.77 17.60 10.25
N SER A 90 11.98 17.28 11.53
CA SER A 90 11.12 16.33 12.24
C SER A 90 9.73 16.92 12.46
N LEU A 91 8.69 16.08 12.29
CA LEU A 91 7.29 16.40 12.59
C LEU A 91 6.66 15.32 13.48
N SER A 92 7.45 14.67 14.30
CA SER A 92 7.05 13.50 15.07
C SER A 92 6.36 13.83 16.37
N THR A 93 6.79 14.91 17.02
CA THR A 93 6.32 15.35 18.34
C THR A 93 5.63 16.71 18.29
N PRO A 94 4.80 17.06 19.28
CA PRO A 94 4.23 18.40 19.37
C PRO A 94 5.31 19.51 19.39
N ILE A 95 6.47 19.23 20.01
CA ILE A 95 7.59 20.18 20.05
C ILE A 95 8.20 20.37 18.66
N ASP A 96 8.35 19.30 17.89
CA ASP A 96 8.83 19.39 16.50
C ASP A 96 7.91 20.26 15.65
N ILE A 97 6.58 20.05 15.79
CA ILE A 97 5.56 20.86 15.08
C ILE A 97 5.66 22.33 15.51
N LEU A 98 5.82 22.60 16.80
CA LEU A 98 5.98 23.98 17.28
C LEU A 98 7.25 24.65 16.73
N ARG A 99 8.35 23.91 16.60
CA ARG A 99 9.62 24.39 16.03
C ARG A 99 9.66 24.46 14.51
N TYR A 100 8.68 23.86 13.82
CA TYR A 100 8.67 23.84 12.35
C TYR A 100 8.53 25.26 11.77
N PRO A 101 9.51 25.76 10.99
CA PRO A 101 9.57 27.19 10.64
C PRO A 101 8.59 27.60 9.51
N HIS A 102 8.11 26.62 8.71
CA HIS A 102 7.30 26.89 7.52
C HIS A 102 5.80 27.03 7.81
N MET A 103 5.38 26.97 9.11
CA MET A 103 4.01 27.17 9.57
C MET A 103 3.94 28.27 10.63
N SER A 104 2.93 29.14 10.55
CA SER A 104 2.63 30.08 11.64
C SER A 104 2.06 29.34 12.86
N PHE A 105 2.06 30.00 14.03
CA PHE A 105 1.46 29.44 15.23
C PHE A 105 -0.03 29.10 15.04
N ARG A 106 -0.76 29.98 14.34
CA ARG A 106 -2.17 29.76 14.01
C ARG A 106 -2.37 28.50 13.16
N ASP A 107 -1.55 28.29 12.13
CA ASP A 107 -1.62 27.09 11.29
C ASP A 107 -1.40 25.80 12.09
N LYS A 108 -0.45 25.84 13.04
CA LYS A 108 -0.16 24.70 13.92
C LYS A 108 -1.32 24.37 14.82
N LEU A 109 -1.98 25.39 15.38
CA LEU A 109 -3.17 25.24 16.21
C LEU A 109 -4.36 24.69 15.40
N ASP A 110 -4.62 25.26 14.22
CA ASP A 110 -5.70 24.83 13.34
C ASP A 110 -5.51 23.36 12.90
N LEU A 111 -4.26 22.97 12.60
CA LEU A 111 -3.92 21.57 12.25
C LEU A 111 -4.11 20.63 13.43
N ALA A 112 -3.75 21.04 14.65
CA ALA A 112 -3.96 20.25 15.86
C ALA A 112 -5.46 20.04 16.15
N ILE A 113 -6.27 21.11 16.07
CA ILE A 113 -7.73 21.04 16.23
C ILE A 113 -8.35 20.13 15.17
N PHE A 114 -7.93 20.29 13.92
CA PHE A 114 -8.38 19.42 12.83
C PHE A 114 -8.06 17.95 13.11
N THR A 115 -6.83 17.65 13.52
CA THR A 115 -6.40 16.28 13.82
C THR A 115 -7.24 15.64 14.92
N ILE A 116 -7.55 16.39 15.98
CA ILE A 116 -8.37 15.90 17.10
C ILE A 116 -9.83 15.66 16.66
N ARG A 117 -10.42 16.61 15.93
CA ARG A 117 -11.82 16.52 15.49
C ARG A 117 -12.02 15.44 14.45
N SER A 118 -11.10 15.32 13.49
CA SER A 118 -11.18 14.34 12.39
C SER A 118 -11.19 12.88 12.86
N ARG A 119 -10.62 12.59 14.04
CA ARG A 119 -10.64 11.24 14.62
C ARG A 119 -12.03 10.72 14.97
N LYS A 120 -12.99 11.62 15.14
CA LYS A 120 -14.38 11.30 15.52
C LYS A 120 -15.33 11.30 14.32
N LEU A 121 -14.83 11.67 13.13
CA LEU A 121 -15.64 11.74 11.93
C LEU A 121 -15.73 10.38 11.26
N GLU A 122 -16.92 10.04 10.81
CA GLU A 122 -17.17 8.94 9.89
C GLU A 122 -16.74 9.39 8.50
N TYR A 123 -15.56 8.97 8.06
CA TYR A 123 -14.95 9.44 6.82
C TYR A 123 -15.81 9.13 5.58
N GLU A 124 -16.64 8.10 5.62
CA GLU A 124 -17.53 7.72 4.53
C GLU A 124 -18.50 8.85 4.12
N ASN A 125 -18.95 9.65 5.08
CA ASN A 125 -19.83 10.80 4.84
C ASN A 125 -19.17 11.91 4.02
N PHE A 126 -17.88 11.81 3.78
CA PHE A 126 -17.08 12.80 3.05
C PHE A 126 -16.55 12.26 1.71
N ASP A 127 -17.11 11.14 1.23
CA ASP A 127 -16.65 10.49 -0.01
C ASP A 127 -16.86 11.37 -1.24
N ASP A 128 -17.95 12.11 -1.31
CA ASP A 128 -18.29 12.98 -2.44
C ASP A 128 -17.61 14.37 -2.37
N ILE A 129 -16.78 14.65 -1.35
CA ILE A 129 -16.13 15.95 -1.16
C ILE A 129 -14.67 15.91 -1.65
N PRO A 130 -14.27 16.77 -2.61
CA PRO A 130 -12.88 16.85 -3.05
C PRO A 130 -11.96 17.32 -1.91
N VAL A 131 -10.82 16.66 -1.73
CA VAL A 131 -9.87 16.95 -0.64
C VAL A 131 -9.36 18.40 -0.68
N ILE A 132 -9.10 18.93 -1.88
CA ILE A 132 -8.57 20.29 -2.06
C ILE A 132 -9.61 21.32 -1.62
N SER A 133 -10.87 21.18 -2.03
CA SER A 133 -11.96 22.10 -1.62
C SER A 133 -12.13 22.07 -0.11
N ALA A 134 -12.24 20.90 0.50
CA ALA A 134 -12.38 20.78 1.96
C ALA A 134 -11.21 21.41 2.75
N LEU A 135 -9.99 21.26 2.25
CA LEU A 135 -8.81 21.85 2.86
C LEU A 135 -8.75 23.37 2.67
N LYS A 136 -9.14 23.87 1.49
CA LYS A 136 -9.21 25.29 1.20
C LYS A 136 -10.22 26.00 2.09
N ASP A 137 -11.43 25.45 2.19
CA ASP A 137 -12.50 26.00 3.02
C ASP A 137 -12.12 26.04 4.50
N ARG A 138 -11.33 25.06 4.96
CA ARG A 138 -10.96 24.95 6.36
C ARG A 138 -9.72 25.73 6.75
N PHE A 139 -8.70 25.78 5.91
CA PHE A 139 -7.36 26.29 6.22
C PHE A 139 -6.95 27.49 5.37
N GLY A 140 -7.72 27.82 4.33
CA GLY A 140 -7.38 28.82 3.33
C GLY A 140 -6.25 28.38 2.39
N ASP A 141 -5.98 29.23 1.40
CA ASP A 141 -5.01 28.94 0.34
C ASP A 141 -3.59 28.77 0.87
N ARG A 142 -3.19 29.52 1.90
CA ARG A 142 -1.82 29.53 2.40
C ARG A 142 -1.36 28.18 2.95
N LEU A 143 -2.14 27.53 3.82
CA LEU A 143 -1.80 26.25 4.42
C LEU A 143 -2.02 25.13 3.40
N LEU A 144 -3.03 25.25 2.56
CA LEU A 144 -3.26 24.34 1.43
C LEU A 144 -2.02 24.29 0.53
N GLU A 145 -1.55 25.42 0.01
CA GLU A 145 -0.44 25.47 -0.95
C GLU A 145 0.91 25.09 -0.34
N LYS A 146 1.19 25.54 0.90
CA LYS A 146 2.51 25.34 1.50
C LYS A 146 2.69 23.99 2.19
N PHE A 147 1.61 23.30 2.57
CA PHE A 147 1.70 22.06 3.33
C PHE A 147 0.97 20.90 2.69
N PHE A 148 -0.32 21.05 2.36
CA PHE A 148 -1.11 19.92 1.88
C PHE A 148 -0.86 19.61 0.39
N MET A 149 -0.78 20.62 -0.46
CA MET A 149 -0.57 20.42 -1.91
C MET A 149 0.74 19.70 -2.24
N PRO A 150 1.90 20.01 -1.63
CA PRO A 150 3.12 19.22 -1.85
C PRO A 150 2.93 17.74 -1.50
N MET A 151 2.27 17.42 -0.39
CA MET A 151 2.02 16.02 0.01
C MET A 151 1.02 15.32 -0.91
N LEU A 152 -0.06 15.99 -1.31
CA LEU A 152 -1.06 15.45 -2.24
C LEU A 152 -0.45 15.20 -3.61
N LYS A 153 0.32 16.17 -4.14
CA LYS A 153 1.02 16.02 -5.43
C LYS A 153 2.10 14.94 -5.38
N ALA A 154 2.86 14.84 -4.30
CA ALA A 154 3.86 13.78 -4.13
C ALA A 154 3.22 12.38 -4.16
N LYS A 155 1.99 12.24 -3.64
CA LYS A 155 1.28 10.95 -3.64
C LYS A 155 0.43 10.72 -4.89
N PHE A 156 -0.30 11.71 -5.38
CA PHE A 156 -1.33 11.54 -6.41
C PHE A 156 -0.99 12.20 -7.76
N GLY A 157 0.10 12.96 -7.82
CA GLY A 157 0.49 13.67 -9.03
C GLY A 157 -0.63 14.59 -9.54
N GLU A 158 -0.97 14.45 -10.81
CA GLU A 158 -2.04 15.21 -11.50
C GLU A 158 -3.46 14.83 -11.03
N ASN A 159 -3.61 13.74 -10.30
CA ASN A 159 -4.92 13.32 -9.78
C ASN A 159 -5.21 13.84 -8.36
N ALA A 160 -4.36 14.70 -7.81
CA ALA A 160 -4.52 15.24 -6.46
C ALA A 160 -5.85 16.00 -6.27
N ASP A 161 -6.37 16.64 -7.31
CA ASP A 161 -7.64 17.38 -7.34
C ASP A 161 -8.88 16.48 -7.30
N LYS A 162 -8.73 15.22 -7.70
CA LYS A 162 -9.83 14.24 -7.79
C LYS A 162 -10.02 13.44 -6.51
N VAL A 163 -9.05 13.47 -5.60
CA VAL A 163 -9.04 12.66 -4.38
C VAL A 163 -10.14 13.09 -3.42
N SER A 164 -10.86 12.11 -2.86
CA SER A 164 -11.89 12.33 -1.85
C SER A 164 -11.28 12.80 -0.52
N PHE A 165 -11.98 13.67 0.18
CA PHE A 165 -11.62 14.09 1.55
C PHE A 165 -11.71 12.92 2.54
N ALA A 166 -12.54 11.91 2.27
CA ALA A 166 -12.59 10.67 3.06
C ALA A 166 -11.23 9.99 3.19
N TRP A 167 -10.43 9.99 2.11
CA TRP A 167 -9.07 9.46 2.14
C TRP A 167 -8.17 10.16 3.17
N LEU A 168 -8.20 11.49 3.23
CA LEU A 168 -7.39 12.25 4.18
C LEU A 168 -7.85 12.01 5.62
N LEU A 169 -9.17 12.00 5.85
CA LEU A 169 -9.74 11.74 7.17
C LEU A 169 -9.36 10.35 7.69
N ALA A 170 -9.44 9.32 6.85
CA ALA A 170 -9.02 7.97 7.23
C ALA A 170 -7.53 7.91 7.59
N ARG A 171 -6.66 8.58 6.82
CA ARG A 171 -5.22 8.65 7.17
C ARG A 171 -4.97 9.34 8.51
N VAL A 172 -5.70 10.40 8.81
CA VAL A 172 -5.62 11.07 10.13
C VAL A 172 -6.11 10.13 11.24
N ALA A 173 -7.19 9.38 11.00
CA ALA A 173 -7.75 8.43 11.97
C ALA A 173 -6.83 7.22 12.21
N ILE A 174 -6.23 6.65 11.16
CA ILE A 174 -5.28 5.53 11.25
C ILE A 174 -4.03 5.95 12.05
N ARG A 175 -3.47 7.13 11.76
CA ARG A 175 -2.30 7.68 12.46
C ARG A 175 -2.59 8.25 13.84
N SER A 176 -3.75 7.95 14.41
CA SER A 176 -4.14 8.40 15.76
C SER A 176 -3.28 7.82 16.90
N ASN A 177 -2.40 6.84 16.61
CA ASN A 177 -1.48 6.23 17.57
C ASN A 177 -0.19 7.04 17.81
N ARG A 178 -0.13 8.30 17.34
CA ARG A 178 0.99 9.19 17.69
C ARG A 178 1.03 9.41 19.19
N ARG A 179 2.10 8.91 19.81
CA ARG A 179 2.44 9.18 21.22
C ARG A 179 3.25 10.47 21.30
N LEU A 180 3.49 10.97 22.51
CA LEU A 180 4.34 12.15 22.74
C LEU A 180 5.77 12.01 22.16
N ARG A 181 6.23 10.79 21.89
CA ARG A 181 7.58 10.48 21.39
C ARG A 181 7.65 10.12 19.91
N GLY A 182 6.53 10.08 19.19
CA GLY A 182 6.49 9.70 17.76
C GLY A 182 5.35 8.74 17.41
N GLU A 183 5.43 8.12 16.23
CA GLU A 183 4.45 7.15 15.73
C GLU A 183 4.93 5.72 16.03
N GLU A 184 4.10 4.90 16.69
CA GLU A 184 4.41 3.49 16.94
C GLU A 184 3.94 2.66 15.74
N ILE A 185 4.89 1.96 15.11
CA ILE A 185 4.62 1.04 13.99
C ILE A 185 5.26 -0.32 14.26
N GLY A 186 4.72 -1.34 13.59
CA GLY A 186 5.17 -2.71 13.72
C GLY A 186 5.77 -3.28 12.43
N TYR A 187 6.60 -4.31 12.57
CA TYR A 187 7.20 -5.04 11.48
C TYR A 187 7.49 -6.48 11.88
N LEU A 188 7.50 -7.40 10.93
CA LEU A 188 8.01 -8.75 11.15
C LEU A 188 9.53 -8.73 10.96
N ARG A 189 10.28 -8.97 12.03
CA ARG A 189 11.75 -9.04 11.96
C ARG A 189 12.18 -10.03 10.90
N HIS A 190 13.09 -9.62 10.03
CA HIS A 190 13.57 -10.31 8.83
C HIS A 190 12.57 -10.36 7.65
N GLY A 191 11.47 -9.58 7.69
CA GLY A 191 10.58 -9.36 6.55
C GLY A 191 9.27 -10.16 6.55
N PHE A 192 8.31 -9.64 5.78
CA PHE A 192 6.99 -10.25 5.61
C PHE A 192 6.99 -11.46 4.65
N HIS A 193 8.10 -11.75 3.94
CA HIS A 193 8.20 -12.97 3.12
C HIS A 193 7.84 -14.22 3.92
N GLN A 194 8.22 -14.29 5.21
CA GLN A 194 7.91 -15.38 6.11
C GLN A 194 6.40 -15.61 6.24
N LEU A 195 5.60 -14.54 6.26
CA LEU A 195 4.14 -14.63 6.29
C LEU A 195 3.62 -15.16 4.96
N ILE A 196 4.14 -14.66 3.83
CA ILE A 196 3.75 -15.11 2.50
C ILE A 196 4.07 -16.59 2.30
N GLU A 197 5.27 -17.04 2.66
CA GLU A 197 5.69 -18.44 2.57
C GLU A 197 4.79 -19.35 3.43
N LYS A 198 4.53 -18.95 4.67
CA LYS A 198 3.62 -19.71 5.56
C LYS A 198 2.18 -19.76 5.04
N MET A 199 1.68 -18.68 4.46
CA MET A 199 0.35 -18.66 3.84
C MET A 199 0.29 -19.50 2.56
N ALA A 200 1.39 -19.61 1.81
CA ALA A 200 1.50 -20.41 0.60
C ALA A 200 1.75 -21.90 0.87
N GLU A 201 2.21 -22.24 2.07
CA GLU A 201 2.50 -23.63 2.47
C GLU A 201 1.24 -24.51 2.31
N ASN A 202 1.40 -25.67 1.68
CA ASN A 202 0.32 -26.63 1.38
C ASN A 202 -0.80 -26.09 0.46
N LEU A 203 -0.51 -25.10 -0.39
CA LEU A 203 -1.38 -24.67 -1.48
C LEU A 203 -0.82 -25.12 -2.83
N GLU A 204 -1.72 -25.54 -3.73
CA GLU A 204 -1.35 -25.79 -5.14
C GLU A 204 -1.24 -24.44 -5.85
N ILE A 205 -0.01 -23.96 -6.08
CA ILE A 205 0.26 -22.69 -6.77
C ILE A 205 0.84 -22.97 -8.15
N VAL A 206 0.20 -22.44 -9.19
CA VAL A 206 0.60 -22.55 -10.58
C VAL A 206 1.11 -21.22 -11.09
N HIS A 207 2.35 -21.16 -11.53
CA HIS A 207 2.93 -19.96 -12.13
C HIS A 207 2.53 -19.86 -13.60
N ALA A 208 1.50 -19.06 -13.89
CA ALA A 208 0.98 -18.84 -15.24
C ALA A 208 0.21 -17.53 -15.36
N ASN A 209 0.22 -16.95 -16.57
CA ASN A 209 -0.81 -15.98 -16.95
C ASN A 209 -2.14 -16.73 -17.10
N CYS A 210 -3.24 -16.09 -16.69
CA CYS A 210 -4.54 -16.71 -16.70
C CYS A 210 -5.43 -16.13 -17.78
N GLU A 211 -5.97 -17.01 -18.60
CA GLU A 211 -7.11 -16.75 -19.46
C GLU A 211 -8.35 -17.32 -18.77
N ILE A 212 -9.31 -16.43 -18.42
CA ILE A 212 -10.56 -16.82 -17.76
C ILE A 212 -11.69 -16.75 -18.77
N LYS A 213 -12.43 -17.85 -18.93
CA LYS A 213 -13.58 -17.94 -19.85
C LYS A 213 -14.83 -18.49 -19.14
N LEU A 214 -15.99 -18.12 -19.68
CA LEU A 214 -17.28 -18.69 -19.30
C LEU A 214 -17.96 -19.27 -20.55
N GLU A 215 -17.87 -20.59 -20.71
CA GLU A 215 -18.46 -21.37 -21.81
C GLU A 215 -19.32 -22.51 -21.23
N GLY A 216 -20.45 -22.12 -20.62
CA GLY A 216 -21.30 -23.04 -19.84
C GLY A 216 -20.75 -23.29 -18.42
N LYS A 217 -19.44 -23.42 -18.27
CA LYS A 217 -18.69 -23.47 -17.00
C LYS A 217 -17.58 -22.44 -16.99
N TRP A 218 -17.06 -22.12 -15.81
CA TRP A 218 -15.85 -21.35 -15.68
C TRP A 218 -14.64 -22.18 -16.05
N SER A 219 -13.77 -21.65 -16.90
CA SER A 219 -12.49 -22.26 -17.21
C SER A 219 -11.35 -21.28 -17.00
N VAL A 220 -10.21 -21.79 -16.53
CA VAL A 220 -8.95 -21.06 -16.39
C VAL A 220 -7.88 -21.83 -17.12
N ASN A 221 -7.31 -21.24 -18.17
CA ASN A 221 -6.32 -21.87 -19.03
C ASN A 221 -6.79 -23.24 -19.60
N GLY A 222 -8.10 -23.36 -19.95
CA GLY A 222 -8.70 -24.56 -20.50
C GLY A 222 -9.06 -25.64 -19.47
N GLU A 223 -8.88 -25.40 -18.17
CA GLU A 223 -9.30 -26.29 -17.10
C GLU A 223 -10.58 -25.77 -16.43
N ASP A 224 -11.57 -26.65 -16.21
CA ASP A 224 -12.87 -26.32 -15.62
C ASP A 224 -12.82 -26.17 -14.12
N PHE A 225 -13.55 -25.15 -13.62
CA PHE A 225 -13.73 -24.85 -12.20
C PHE A 225 -15.21 -24.56 -11.89
N ASP A 226 -15.62 -24.94 -10.68
CA ASP A 226 -16.98 -24.61 -10.17
C ASP A 226 -17.07 -23.15 -9.76
N ALA A 227 -15.94 -22.55 -9.32
CA ALA A 227 -15.85 -21.12 -8.99
C ALA A 227 -14.47 -20.55 -9.28
N VAL A 228 -14.44 -19.26 -9.59
CA VAL A 228 -13.23 -18.44 -9.78
C VAL A 228 -13.27 -17.24 -8.86
N ILE A 229 -12.20 -17.02 -8.10
CA ILE A 229 -11.98 -15.81 -7.31
C ILE A 229 -10.85 -15.02 -7.96
N PHE A 230 -11.16 -13.85 -8.50
CA PHE A 230 -10.17 -12.95 -9.06
C PHE A 230 -9.71 -11.94 -8.01
N THR A 231 -8.40 -11.86 -7.75
CA THR A 231 -7.84 -10.95 -6.74
C THR A 231 -6.88 -9.91 -7.31
N GLY A 232 -6.79 -9.85 -8.63
CA GLY A 232 -6.00 -8.88 -9.37
C GLY A 232 -6.71 -7.51 -9.52
N PRO A 233 -6.04 -6.55 -10.15
CA PRO A 233 -6.64 -5.27 -10.50
C PRO A 233 -7.65 -5.43 -11.64
N ILE A 234 -8.80 -4.74 -11.54
CA ILE A 234 -9.92 -4.86 -12.51
C ILE A 234 -9.50 -4.75 -13.99
N PRO A 235 -8.56 -3.86 -14.40
CA PRO A 235 -8.14 -3.79 -15.80
C PRO A 235 -7.52 -5.08 -16.36
N GLU A 236 -7.02 -5.96 -15.52
CA GLU A 236 -6.44 -7.25 -15.96
C GLU A 236 -7.50 -8.30 -16.29
N LEU A 237 -8.78 -8.06 -15.99
CA LEU A 237 -9.89 -8.89 -16.45
C LEU A 237 -10.24 -8.67 -17.93
N GLY A 238 -9.72 -7.60 -18.56
CA GLY A 238 -9.97 -7.34 -19.98
C GLY A 238 -11.46 -7.30 -20.33
N GLU A 239 -11.89 -8.15 -21.28
CA GLU A 239 -13.27 -8.22 -21.76
C GLU A 239 -14.28 -8.61 -20.66
N LEU A 240 -13.87 -9.42 -19.67
CA LEU A 240 -14.77 -9.77 -18.56
C LEU A 240 -15.16 -8.56 -17.72
N ALA A 241 -14.26 -7.59 -17.55
CA ALA A 241 -14.58 -6.35 -16.85
C ALA A 241 -15.68 -5.56 -17.59
N PHE A 242 -15.63 -5.55 -18.91
CA PHE A 242 -16.65 -4.91 -19.74
C PHE A 242 -17.97 -5.71 -19.75
N LYS A 243 -17.89 -7.04 -19.94
CA LYS A 243 -19.06 -7.96 -19.94
C LYS A 243 -19.87 -7.82 -18.64
N PHE A 244 -19.20 -7.73 -17.50
CA PHE A 244 -19.85 -7.60 -16.19
C PHE A 244 -20.06 -6.15 -15.75
N ARG A 245 -19.81 -5.17 -16.62
CA ARG A 245 -20.00 -3.74 -16.33
C ARG A 245 -19.32 -3.30 -15.03
N LEU A 246 -18.10 -3.82 -14.78
CA LEU A 246 -17.35 -3.46 -13.60
C LEU A 246 -16.98 -1.96 -13.61
N PRO A 247 -16.82 -1.33 -12.43
CA PRO A 247 -16.51 0.09 -12.36
C PRO A 247 -15.14 0.38 -12.96
N ARG A 248 -15.05 1.50 -13.67
CA ARG A 248 -13.75 2.01 -14.15
C ARG A 248 -12.99 2.63 -12.97
N ILE A 249 -11.94 1.99 -12.58
CA ILE A 249 -11.06 2.42 -11.49
C ILE A 249 -9.77 3.00 -12.08
N LYS A 250 -9.39 4.20 -11.62
CA LYS A 250 -8.06 4.73 -11.87
C LYS A 250 -7.11 4.20 -10.82
N TYR A 251 -5.92 3.79 -11.25
CA TYR A 251 -4.89 3.27 -10.37
C TYR A 251 -3.66 4.16 -10.36
N GLN A 252 -3.00 4.19 -9.22
CA GLN A 252 -1.62 4.63 -9.10
C GLN A 252 -0.69 3.48 -9.42
N SER A 253 0.42 3.81 -10.09
CA SER A 253 1.61 2.98 -10.16
C SER A 253 2.58 3.39 -9.06
N SER A 254 3.44 2.48 -8.64
CA SER A 254 4.54 2.76 -7.73
C SER A 254 5.87 2.53 -8.44
N VAL A 255 6.79 3.47 -8.27
CA VAL A 255 8.20 3.35 -8.66
C VAL A 255 9.01 3.52 -7.38
N CYS A 256 9.63 2.44 -6.93
CA CYS A 256 10.34 2.39 -5.68
C CYS A 256 11.79 1.95 -5.93
N ALA A 257 12.76 2.76 -5.51
CA ALA A 257 14.12 2.30 -5.41
C ALA A 257 14.39 1.79 -4.00
N LEU A 258 15.02 0.63 -3.89
CA LEU A 258 15.71 0.18 -2.69
C LEU A 258 17.20 0.38 -2.92
N ALA A 259 17.87 1.04 -2.00
CA ALA A 259 19.29 1.32 -2.08
C ALA A 259 20.00 1.02 -0.76
N SER A 260 21.27 0.63 -0.86
CA SER A 260 22.19 0.53 0.26
C SER A 260 23.12 1.72 0.27
N LEU A 261 23.19 2.39 1.41
CA LEU A 261 24.05 3.54 1.62
C LEU A 261 25.21 3.21 2.60
N LYS A 262 26.34 3.91 2.45
CA LYS A 262 27.44 3.83 3.43
C LYS A 262 27.02 4.34 4.80
N ASN A 263 26.26 5.44 4.83
CA ASN A 263 25.77 6.08 6.03
C ASN A 263 24.28 6.38 5.93
N SER A 264 23.59 6.47 7.06
CA SER A 264 22.23 6.97 7.16
C SER A 264 22.16 8.44 6.71
N ILE A 265 21.05 8.84 6.11
CA ILE A 265 20.79 10.25 5.73
C ILE A 265 20.41 11.06 6.97
N SER A 266 19.65 10.45 7.87
CA SER A 266 19.15 11.08 9.10
C SER A 266 18.83 10.03 10.17
N ASP A 267 18.26 10.46 11.29
CA ASP A 267 17.68 9.58 12.31
C ASP A 267 16.15 9.41 12.16
N ILE A 268 15.60 9.82 11.01
CA ILE A 268 14.16 9.82 10.71
C ILE A 268 13.83 8.63 9.81
N TYR A 269 12.82 7.85 10.19
CA TYR A 269 12.37 6.72 9.41
C TYR A 269 11.69 7.12 8.10
N TRP A 270 10.73 8.07 8.17
CA TRP A 270 9.93 8.51 7.02
C TRP A 270 10.07 10.01 6.79
N ILE A 271 10.59 10.39 5.65
CA ILE A 271 10.75 11.79 5.24
C ILE A 271 9.93 12.03 3.97
N ASN A 272 8.90 12.87 4.05
CA ASN A 272 8.24 13.36 2.85
C ASN A 272 9.15 14.38 2.16
N VAL A 273 9.25 14.31 0.85
CA VAL A 273 10.19 15.12 0.07
C VAL A 273 9.43 15.99 -0.91
N GLU A 274 9.77 17.27 -0.92
CA GLU A 274 9.26 18.24 -1.90
C GLU A 274 10.25 18.41 -3.07
N LYS A 275 9.70 18.54 -4.27
CA LYS A 275 10.48 18.91 -5.49
C LYS A 275 11.64 17.95 -5.83
N ALA A 276 11.44 16.65 -5.65
CA ALA A 276 12.35 15.62 -6.14
C ALA A 276 11.58 14.64 -7.04
N THR A 277 12.30 13.77 -7.73
CA THR A 277 11.70 12.71 -8.55
C THR A 277 10.98 11.66 -7.69
N PHE A 278 11.37 11.55 -6.42
CA PHE A 278 10.67 10.74 -5.41
C PHE A 278 9.98 11.63 -4.38
N GLY A 279 8.82 11.20 -3.89
CA GLY A 279 8.02 11.91 -2.89
C GLY A 279 8.31 11.53 -1.44
N ALA A 280 9.07 10.45 -1.22
CA ALA A 280 9.46 10.04 0.13
C ALA A 280 10.81 9.31 0.15
N ILE A 281 11.54 9.51 1.26
CA ILE A 281 12.70 8.71 1.69
C ILE A 281 12.24 7.91 2.91
N ILE A 282 12.44 6.60 2.90
CA ILE A 282 12.13 5.74 4.02
C ILE A 282 13.40 4.98 4.42
N GLU A 283 14.04 5.42 5.50
CA GLU A 283 15.25 4.81 6.04
C GLU A 283 14.89 3.57 6.87
N HIS A 284 14.87 2.41 6.21
CA HIS A 284 14.44 1.16 6.82
C HIS A 284 15.27 0.79 8.06
N THR A 285 16.56 1.03 8.03
CA THR A 285 17.48 0.74 9.15
C THR A 285 17.40 1.75 10.30
N ASN A 286 16.62 2.82 10.19
CA ASN A 286 16.17 3.62 11.34
C ASN A 286 14.98 2.97 12.07
N PHE A 287 14.30 2.02 11.41
CA PHE A 287 13.20 1.24 11.96
C PHE A 287 13.67 -0.14 12.43
N MET A 288 14.33 -0.91 11.56
CA MET A 288 14.89 -2.20 11.91
C MET A 288 16.42 -2.10 12.18
N PRO A 289 16.99 -2.98 13.02
CA PRO A 289 18.40 -2.91 13.36
C PRO A 289 19.29 -3.09 12.13
N PHE A 290 20.38 -2.32 12.06
CA PHE A 290 21.43 -2.46 11.04
C PHE A 290 21.98 -3.88 10.98
N GLU A 291 22.14 -4.53 12.13
CA GLU A 291 22.71 -5.87 12.28
C GLU A 291 21.91 -6.95 11.55
N ASP A 292 20.62 -6.73 11.33
CA ASP A 292 19.78 -7.68 10.60
C ASP A 292 20.09 -7.69 9.08
N TYR A 293 20.76 -6.65 8.57
CA TYR A 293 21.06 -6.44 7.15
C TYR A 293 22.55 -6.25 6.83
N GLY A 294 23.35 -5.75 7.77
CA GLY A 294 24.75 -5.39 7.58
C GLY A 294 25.00 -4.14 6.73
N GLU A 295 23.94 -3.43 6.36
CA GLU A 295 23.99 -2.22 5.53
C GLU A 295 22.83 -1.26 5.82
N ASN A 296 23.04 0.04 5.52
CA ASN A 296 21.97 1.03 5.67
C ASN A 296 21.03 0.99 4.48
N LEU A 297 19.81 0.54 4.70
CA LEU A 297 18.81 0.37 3.67
C LEU A 297 17.82 1.55 3.63
N VAL A 298 17.62 2.09 2.44
CA VAL A 298 16.71 3.19 2.20
C VAL A 298 15.82 2.90 0.99
N TYR A 299 14.54 3.22 1.13
CA TYR A 299 13.62 3.29 0.00
C TYR A 299 13.45 4.73 -0.46
N LEU A 300 13.45 4.93 -1.78
CA LEU A 300 13.05 6.15 -2.44
C LEU A 300 11.75 5.87 -3.17
N ALA A 301 10.66 6.37 -2.63
CA ALA A 301 9.33 6.04 -3.12
C ALA A 301 8.75 7.16 -3.98
N SER A 302 8.27 6.80 -5.15
CA SER A 302 7.53 7.67 -6.04
C SER A 302 6.22 7.02 -6.49
N TYR A 303 5.23 7.86 -6.77
CA TYR A 303 3.98 7.44 -7.35
C TYR A 303 3.81 8.05 -8.75
N SER A 304 3.20 7.28 -9.62
CA SER A 304 2.94 7.65 -11.01
C SER A 304 1.55 7.13 -11.41
N THR A 305 1.21 7.25 -12.68
CA THR A 305 0.11 6.50 -13.29
C THR A 305 0.68 5.37 -14.15
N PRO A 306 -0.11 4.37 -14.56
CA PRO A 306 0.34 3.32 -15.49
C PRO A 306 0.91 3.85 -16.81
N GLU A 307 0.43 5.02 -17.24
CA GLU A 307 0.85 5.72 -18.45
C GLU A 307 1.92 6.81 -18.18
N GLY A 308 2.21 7.06 -16.89
CA GLY A 308 3.11 8.12 -16.47
C GLY A 308 4.56 7.89 -16.92
N TRP A 309 5.25 8.97 -17.24
CA TRP A 309 6.62 8.94 -17.78
C TRP A 309 7.60 8.19 -16.86
N LEU A 310 7.51 8.41 -15.54
CA LEU A 310 8.43 7.80 -14.58
C LEU A 310 8.23 6.28 -14.48
N PHE A 311 6.98 5.80 -14.58
CA PHE A 311 6.70 4.37 -14.59
C PHE A 311 7.24 3.68 -15.85
N ASN A 312 7.14 4.34 -16.99
CA ASN A 312 7.57 3.82 -18.29
C ASN A 312 9.06 4.08 -18.61
N GLN A 313 9.77 4.83 -17.77
CA GLN A 313 11.20 5.09 -17.90
C GLN A 313 12.01 3.81 -17.66
N ALA A 314 13.16 3.65 -18.33
CA ALA A 314 14.08 2.55 -18.05
C ALA A 314 14.59 2.60 -16.59
N ASP A 315 14.80 1.44 -15.96
CA ASP A 315 15.23 1.36 -14.56
C ASP A 315 16.58 2.05 -14.33
N SER A 316 17.51 1.94 -15.27
CA SER A 316 18.81 2.63 -15.23
C SER A 316 18.65 4.15 -15.20
N GLU A 317 17.76 4.69 -16.02
CA GLU A 317 17.50 6.13 -16.06
C GLU A 317 16.75 6.61 -14.81
N THR A 318 15.80 5.81 -14.30
CA THR A 318 15.14 6.08 -13.02
C THR A 318 16.16 6.13 -11.88
N ALA A 319 17.09 5.17 -11.83
CA ALA A 319 18.16 5.15 -10.83
C ALA A 319 19.04 6.41 -10.91
N LYS A 320 19.46 6.85 -12.12
CA LYS A 320 20.22 8.09 -12.31
C LYS A 320 19.48 9.33 -11.79
N LEU A 321 18.18 9.43 -12.08
CA LEU A 321 17.34 10.53 -11.61
C LEU A 321 17.26 10.54 -10.06
N PHE A 322 17.05 9.39 -9.45
CA PHE A 322 16.97 9.27 -7.99
C PHE A 322 18.31 9.59 -7.33
N LEU A 323 19.42 9.10 -7.87
CA LEU A 323 20.78 9.41 -7.41
C LEU A 323 21.09 10.92 -7.54
N ARG A 324 20.69 11.55 -8.64
CA ARG A 324 20.82 13.00 -8.81
C ARG A 324 20.11 13.77 -7.70
N ASP A 325 18.87 13.38 -7.38
CA ASP A 325 18.05 14.09 -6.40
C ASP A 325 18.50 13.78 -4.95
N LEU A 326 19.12 12.62 -4.69
CA LEU A 326 19.76 12.29 -3.40
C LEU A 326 20.92 13.23 -3.04
N LYS A 327 21.59 13.84 -4.02
CA LYS A 327 22.67 14.83 -3.77
C LYS A 327 22.18 16.03 -2.94
N ARG A 328 20.87 16.34 -2.99
CA ARG A 328 20.25 17.39 -2.17
C ARG A 328 20.25 17.06 -0.67
N PHE A 329 20.46 15.80 -0.31
CA PHE A 329 20.55 15.27 1.05
C PHE A 329 21.97 14.89 1.43
N ASN A 330 22.98 15.50 0.76
CA ASN A 330 24.40 15.24 0.94
C ASN A 330 24.85 13.79 0.66
N VAL A 331 24.04 13.00 -0.04
CA VAL A 331 24.41 11.65 -0.49
C VAL A 331 25.07 11.76 -1.86
N ARG A 332 26.35 11.43 -1.95
CA ARG A 332 27.11 11.38 -3.20
C ARG A 332 26.96 10.01 -3.86
N GLU A 333 27.24 9.91 -5.14
CA GLU A 333 27.17 8.65 -5.87
C GLU A 333 28.06 7.57 -5.25
N GLY A 334 29.26 7.94 -4.79
CA GLY A 334 30.18 7.04 -4.08
C GLY A 334 29.72 6.59 -2.68
N ASP A 335 28.65 7.17 -2.14
CA ASP A 335 28.04 6.75 -0.87
C ASP A 335 26.99 5.66 -1.06
N VAL A 336 26.58 5.40 -2.31
CA VAL A 336 25.61 4.37 -2.67
C VAL A 336 26.35 3.09 -3.06
N ARG A 337 26.14 2.02 -2.31
CA ARG A 337 26.74 0.71 -2.59
C ARG A 337 26.03 0.02 -3.76
N TRP A 338 24.73 0.06 -3.76
CA TRP A 338 23.86 -0.44 -4.83
C TRP A 338 22.47 0.22 -4.77
N ILE A 339 21.76 0.19 -5.91
CA ILE A 339 20.39 0.63 -6.05
C ILE A 339 19.64 -0.35 -6.96
N ARG A 340 18.39 -0.69 -6.61
CA ARG A 340 17.48 -1.52 -7.39
C ARG A 340 16.14 -0.81 -7.55
N ILE A 341 15.61 -0.82 -8.75
CA ILE A 341 14.30 -0.22 -9.05
C ILE A 341 13.24 -1.31 -9.10
N PHE A 342 12.14 -1.08 -8.43
CA PHE A 342 10.95 -1.93 -8.44
C PHE A 342 9.75 -1.12 -8.89
N LYS A 343 8.93 -1.69 -9.76
CA LYS A 343 7.76 -1.04 -10.33
C LYS A 343 6.52 -1.90 -10.18
N ALA A 344 5.43 -1.29 -9.72
CA ALA A 344 4.10 -1.92 -9.68
C ALA A 344 3.12 -1.08 -10.50
N LYS A 345 2.58 -1.67 -11.58
CA LYS A 345 1.65 -0.99 -12.47
C LYS A 345 0.37 -0.55 -11.75
N TYR A 346 -0.16 -1.41 -10.89
CA TYR A 346 -1.37 -1.18 -10.11
C TYR A 346 -1.05 -1.31 -8.62
N SER A 347 -0.58 -0.22 -8.00
CA SER A 347 -0.19 -0.24 -6.59
C SER A 347 -1.33 0.14 -5.64
N SER A 348 -2.25 0.98 -6.07
CA SER A 348 -3.43 1.40 -5.30
C SER A 348 -4.47 2.01 -6.22
N PRO A 349 -5.77 1.84 -5.95
CA PRO A 349 -6.78 2.72 -6.54
C PRO A 349 -6.54 4.17 -6.14
N ILE A 350 -6.91 5.11 -7.02
CA ILE A 350 -7.07 6.51 -6.66
C ILE A 350 -8.47 6.64 -6.10
N TYR A 351 -8.57 6.93 -4.81
CA TYR A 351 -9.85 7.10 -4.12
C TYR A 351 -10.43 8.48 -4.46
N GLU A 352 -10.99 8.55 -5.68
CA GLU A 352 -11.67 9.74 -6.18
C GLU A 352 -12.97 10.00 -5.40
N THR A 353 -13.53 11.20 -5.54
CA THR A 353 -14.89 11.48 -5.04
C THR A 353 -15.89 10.48 -5.60
N GLY A 354 -16.84 10.03 -4.76
CA GLY A 354 -17.82 9.03 -5.13
C GLY A 354 -17.28 7.59 -5.24
N PHE A 355 -16.15 7.29 -4.63
CA PHE A 355 -15.52 5.97 -4.71
C PHE A 355 -16.35 4.87 -4.04
N LEU A 356 -17.16 5.19 -3.03
CA LEU A 356 -18.07 4.23 -2.41
C LEU A 356 -18.98 3.53 -3.44
N LYS A 357 -19.40 4.24 -4.48
CA LYS A 357 -20.21 3.70 -5.59
C LYS A 357 -19.42 2.79 -6.55
N LYS A 358 -18.08 2.79 -6.42
CA LYS A 358 -17.14 1.98 -7.23
C LYS A 358 -16.63 0.75 -6.49
N ILE A 359 -17.01 0.57 -5.22
CA ILE A 359 -16.65 -0.63 -4.46
C ILE A 359 -17.32 -1.83 -5.13
N THR A 360 -16.50 -2.83 -5.47
CA THR A 360 -17.00 -4.05 -6.11
C THR A 360 -17.62 -4.98 -5.06
N PRO A 361 -18.82 -5.54 -5.31
CA PRO A 361 -19.34 -6.64 -4.51
C PRO A 361 -18.43 -7.86 -4.69
N TYR A 362 -18.46 -8.78 -3.73
CA TYR A 362 -17.65 -10.01 -3.85
C TYR A 362 -18.20 -10.91 -4.95
N ARG A 363 -19.49 -11.21 -4.96
CA ARG A 363 -20.12 -12.00 -6.04
C ARG A 363 -20.47 -11.09 -7.23
N ILE A 364 -19.91 -11.39 -8.38
CA ILE A 364 -20.15 -10.68 -9.64
C ILE A 364 -21.12 -11.45 -10.53
N HIS A 365 -20.97 -12.76 -10.54
CA HIS A 365 -21.78 -13.69 -11.32
C HIS A 365 -21.80 -15.04 -10.61
N ASP A 366 -22.67 -15.95 -11.04
CA ASP A 366 -22.67 -17.31 -10.52
C ASP A 366 -21.30 -17.97 -10.73
N GLY A 367 -20.67 -18.39 -9.62
CA GLY A 367 -19.33 -18.94 -9.63
C GLY A 367 -18.20 -17.95 -9.91
N PHE A 368 -18.45 -16.63 -10.04
CA PHE A 368 -17.39 -15.63 -10.24
C PHE A 368 -17.36 -14.55 -9.18
N TYR A 369 -16.21 -14.42 -8.54
CA TYR A 369 -16.01 -13.53 -7.40
C TYR A 369 -14.81 -12.61 -7.63
N ILE A 370 -14.88 -11.40 -7.08
CA ILE A 370 -13.77 -10.43 -7.10
C ILE A 370 -13.49 -9.98 -5.67
N ALA A 371 -12.22 -9.96 -5.29
CA ALA A 371 -11.77 -9.39 -4.04
C ALA A 371 -10.40 -8.71 -4.20
N GLY A 372 -10.09 -7.75 -3.34
CA GLY A 372 -8.78 -7.09 -3.36
C GLY A 372 -8.85 -5.58 -3.16
N MET A 373 -8.10 -4.83 -3.96
CA MET A 373 -7.92 -3.38 -3.77
C MET A 373 -9.22 -2.56 -3.85
N THR A 374 -10.24 -3.06 -4.57
CA THR A 374 -11.54 -2.38 -4.75
C THR A 374 -12.62 -2.86 -3.80
N SER A 375 -12.30 -3.81 -2.92
CA SER A 375 -13.21 -4.30 -1.88
C SER A 375 -13.34 -3.31 -0.73
N LYS A 376 -14.50 -3.30 -0.07
CA LYS A 376 -14.85 -2.40 1.03
C LYS A 376 -13.76 -2.29 2.12
N PRO A 377 -13.10 -3.37 2.59
CA PRO A 377 -12.06 -3.27 3.61
C PRO A 377 -10.82 -2.46 3.23
N ASN A 378 -10.61 -2.22 1.94
CA ASN A 378 -9.51 -1.41 1.43
C ASN A 378 -9.90 0.05 1.16
N TYR A 379 -11.15 0.42 1.41
CA TYR A 379 -11.62 1.81 1.30
C TYR A 379 -11.48 2.52 2.65
N PRO A 380 -11.07 3.80 2.67
CA PRO A 380 -10.59 4.62 1.55
C PRO A 380 -9.07 4.61 1.41
N GLU A 381 -8.38 3.65 1.97
CA GLU A 381 -6.94 3.45 1.79
C GLU A 381 -6.60 1.96 1.83
N ARG A 382 -5.98 1.48 0.75
CA ARG A 382 -5.50 0.11 0.65
C ARG A 382 -4.45 -0.20 1.73
N SER A 383 -4.61 -1.36 2.37
CA SER A 383 -3.68 -1.84 3.40
C SER A 383 -3.49 -3.37 3.33
N MET A 384 -2.46 -3.89 3.98
CA MET A 384 -2.29 -5.33 4.21
C MET A 384 -3.48 -5.89 4.98
N ASN A 385 -3.91 -5.19 6.02
CA ASN A 385 -5.06 -5.54 6.84
C ASN A 385 -6.35 -5.64 6.02
N GLY A 386 -6.64 -4.64 5.20
CA GLY A 386 -7.80 -4.63 4.32
C GLY A 386 -7.76 -5.73 3.26
N SER A 387 -6.57 -6.04 2.73
CA SER A 387 -6.40 -7.12 1.75
C SER A 387 -6.66 -8.51 2.34
N LEU A 388 -6.18 -8.78 3.56
CA LEU A 388 -6.48 -10.02 4.28
C LEU A 388 -7.96 -10.13 4.62
N LYS A 389 -8.57 -9.04 5.11
CA LYS A 389 -10.00 -9.00 5.40
C LYS A 389 -10.84 -9.27 4.16
N ALA A 390 -10.50 -8.68 3.02
CA ALA A 390 -11.18 -8.94 1.74
C ALA A 390 -11.06 -10.40 1.31
N GLY A 391 -9.90 -11.03 1.53
CA GLY A 391 -9.69 -12.46 1.24
C GLY A 391 -10.56 -13.37 2.12
N ARG A 392 -10.70 -13.06 3.41
CA ARG A 392 -11.60 -13.79 4.30
C ARG A 392 -13.06 -13.61 3.91
N GLU A 393 -13.49 -12.36 3.68
CA GLU A 393 -14.89 -12.05 3.37
C GLU A 393 -15.36 -12.63 2.02
N VAL A 394 -14.49 -12.67 1.00
CA VAL A 394 -14.86 -13.33 -0.28
C VAL A 394 -14.98 -14.84 -0.11
N ALA A 395 -14.14 -15.46 0.72
CA ALA A 395 -14.24 -16.88 1.02
C ALA A 395 -15.54 -17.20 1.80
N GLU A 396 -15.91 -16.38 2.78
CA GLU A 396 -17.18 -16.47 3.49
C GLU A 396 -18.39 -16.32 2.54
N CYS A 397 -18.33 -15.36 1.61
CA CYS A 397 -19.35 -15.17 0.58
C CYS A 397 -19.52 -16.43 -0.28
N LEU A 398 -18.41 -16.99 -0.78
CA LEU A 398 -18.43 -18.21 -1.57
C LEU A 398 -18.94 -19.41 -0.77
N LYS A 399 -18.49 -19.59 0.48
CA LYS A 399 -18.98 -20.66 1.36
C LYS A 399 -20.50 -20.62 1.50
N LYS A 400 -21.06 -19.43 1.72
CA LYS A 400 -22.51 -19.23 1.83
C LYS A 400 -23.23 -19.60 0.53
N ASP A 401 -22.70 -19.20 -0.63
CA ASP A 401 -23.33 -19.45 -1.93
C ASP A 401 -23.34 -20.95 -2.28
N PHE A 402 -22.34 -21.72 -1.82
CA PHE A 402 -22.24 -23.15 -2.08
C PHE A 402 -22.66 -24.05 -0.89
N GLY A 403 -23.19 -23.45 0.19
CA GLY A 403 -23.72 -24.20 1.32
C GLY A 403 -22.66 -24.93 2.16
N PHE A 404 -21.45 -24.40 2.22
CA PHE A 404 -20.42 -24.87 3.16
C PHE A 404 -20.69 -24.25 4.54
N GLU A 405 -21.08 -25.08 5.50
CA GLU A 405 -21.25 -24.68 6.91
C GLU A 405 -19.93 -24.72 7.69
#